data_b8e74126e1cf6b4d1498b9c85a3b25ab
#
_entry.id   b8e74126e1cf6b4d1498b9c85a3b25ab
#
_cell.length_a   1.000
_cell.length_b   1.000
_cell.length_c   1.000
_cell.angle_alpha   90.00
_cell.angle_beta   90.00
_cell.angle_gamma   90.00
#
_symmetry.space_group_name_H-M   'P 1'
#
loop_
_entity.id
_entity.type
_entity.pdbx_description
1 polymer ?
#
loop_
_entity_poly.entity_id
_entity_poly.type
_entity_poly.pdbx_seq_one_letter_code
_entity_poly.pdbx_strand_id
1 'polypeptide(L)'
;MKKTAIITGCAKGVGREIALELARDGYDIIGTFNTSINEINSLKSKAEAIGVNFYSYKVDLLNEDEINGFCDDIKRKFNNIDVLVNNAALSLDNNFKDKTTDEFRSILQVNLISPFLLIQNLCDIMDSGVIINISSTDGINTYTRLNMDYSASKAGLINLTKSLSLELENIRLYSICPNWVDTESIREMNSDYLKEEMNRIGQKQLIEPKEVGQKVMELIEGNLESGSIVVMEENYD
;
A
#
# COMPACT_ATOMS: atom_id res chain seq x y z
N MET A 1 -17.64 -13.62 13.35
CA MET A 1 -17.95 -12.74 12.18
C MET A 1 -16.84 -12.95 11.16
N LYS A 2 -17.12 -12.82 9.87
CA LYS A 2 -16.06 -12.82 8.83
C LYS A 2 -15.18 -11.59 9.04
N LYS A 3 -13.88 -11.76 8.92
CA LYS A 3 -12.93 -10.66 8.97
C LYS A 3 -13.00 -9.82 7.70
N THR A 4 -12.75 -8.53 7.77
CA THR A 4 -12.84 -7.60 6.65
C THR A 4 -11.54 -6.81 6.49
N ALA A 5 -11.03 -6.74 5.26
CA ALA A 5 -9.82 -6.02 4.92
C ALA A 5 -10.07 -4.93 3.87
N ILE A 6 -9.54 -3.74 4.10
CA ILE A 6 -9.49 -2.64 3.12
C ILE A 6 -8.11 -2.61 2.49
N ILE A 7 -8.04 -2.59 1.14
CA ILE A 7 -6.78 -2.45 0.41
C ILE A 7 -6.91 -1.31 -0.62
N THR A 8 -6.09 -0.29 -0.49
CA THR A 8 -6.08 0.81 -1.46
C THR A 8 -5.26 0.44 -2.70
N GLY A 9 -5.77 0.83 -3.89
CA GLY A 9 -5.07 0.60 -5.15
C GLY A 9 -4.88 -0.88 -5.49
N CYS A 10 -5.86 -1.74 -5.18
CA CYS A 10 -5.70 -3.19 -5.30
C CYS A 10 -6.04 -3.76 -6.70
N ALA A 11 -6.30 -2.95 -7.70
CA ALA A 11 -6.64 -3.44 -9.03
C ALA A 11 -5.50 -4.21 -9.70
N LYS A 12 -4.24 -3.81 -9.44
CA LYS A 12 -3.01 -4.31 -10.08
C LYS A 12 -1.88 -4.52 -9.07
N GLY A 13 -0.79 -5.13 -9.55
CA GLY A 13 0.50 -5.23 -8.87
C GLY A 13 0.41 -5.79 -7.46
N VAL A 14 1.15 -5.15 -6.55
CA VAL A 14 1.26 -5.55 -5.13
C VAL A 14 -0.12 -5.60 -4.44
N GLY A 15 -0.94 -4.56 -4.60
CA GLY A 15 -2.26 -4.50 -3.96
C GLY A 15 -3.20 -5.62 -4.39
N ARG A 16 -3.07 -6.07 -5.65
CA ARG A 16 -3.84 -7.21 -6.17
C ARG A 16 -3.46 -8.52 -5.47
N GLU A 17 -2.17 -8.79 -5.33
CA GLU A 17 -1.71 -10.01 -4.65
C GLU A 17 -2.01 -9.97 -3.15
N ILE A 18 -1.87 -8.82 -2.49
CA ILE A 18 -2.31 -8.64 -1.09
C ILE A 18 -3.80 -9.00 -0.95
N ALA A 19 -4.66 -8.47 -1.83
CA ALA A 19 -6.09 -8.76 -1.79
C ALA A 19 -6.39 -10.25 -2.00
N LEU A 20 -5.64 -10.93 -2.88
CA LEU A 20 -5.80 -12.37 -3.12
C LEU A 20 -5.30 -13.22 -1.94
N GLU A 21 -4.18 -12.86 -1.30
CA GLU A 21 -3.70 -13.58 -0.12
C GLU A 21 -4.70 -13.45 1.04
N LEU A 22 -5.20 -12.24 1.33
CA LEU A 22 -6.24 -12.02 2.33
C LEU A 22 -7.55 -12.76 2.01
N ALA A 23 -7.95 -12.79 0.73
CA ALA A 23 -9.13 -13.56 0.30
C ALA A 23 -8.95 -15.07 0.53
N ARG A 24 -7.76 -15.62 0.29
CA ARG A 24 -7.44 -17.04 0.55
C ARG A 24 -7.51 -17.39 2.04
N ASP A 25 -7.18 -16.42 2.91
CA ASP A 25 -7.33 -16.55 4.38
C ASP A 25 -8.75 -16.24 4.87
N GLY A 26 -9.71 -16.04 3.96
CA GLY A 26 -11.14 -15.90 4.27
C GLY A 26 -11.61 -14.50 4.62
N TYR A 27 -10.79 -13.47 4.39
CA TYR A 27 -11.23 -12.08 4.57
C TYR A 27 -12.19 -11.65 3.46
N ASP A 28 -13.28 -10.99 3.83
CA ASP A 28 -14.05 -10.19 2.89
C ASP A 28 -13.21 -8.95 2.50
N ILE A 29 -13.19 -8.61 1.23
CA ILE A 29 -12.28 -7.60 0.68
C ILE A 29 -13.04 -6.32 0.30
N ILE A 30 -12.55 -5.19 0.76
CA ILE A 30 -12.94 -3.86 0.31
C ILE A 30 -11.75 -3.29 -0.48
N GLY A 31 -11.89 -3.26 -1.80
CA GLY A 31 -10.82 -2.83 -2.69
C GLY A 31 -11.08 -1.45 -3.30
N THR A 32 -10.11 -0.52 -3.19
CA THR A 32 -10.23 0.74 -3.92
C THR A 32 -9.41 0.73 -5.20
N PHE A 33 -9.86 1.50 -6.19
CA PHE A 33 -9.19 1.75 -7.47
C PHE A 33 -9.52 3.17 -7.96
N ASN A 34 -8.72 3.73 -8.87
CA ASN A 34 -9.05 4.99 -9.52
C ASN A 34 -9.55 4.75 -10.96
N THR A 35 -8.71 4.26 -11.86
CA THR A 35 -9.02 4.15 -13.29
C THR A 35 -9.16 2.72 -13.79
N SER A 36 -8.61 1.73 -13.10
CA SER A 36 -8.45 0.34 -13.56
C SER A 36 -9.70 -0.51 -13.33
N ILE A 37 -10.84 -0.15 -14.00
CA ILE A 37 -12.14 -0.81 -13.80
C ILE A 37 -12.15 -2.27 -14.24
N ASN A 38 -11.48 -2.62 -15.33
CA ASN A 38 -11.46 -3.99 -15.84
C ASN A 38 -10.67 -4.92 -14.91
N GLU A 39 -9.55 -4.42 -14.41
CA GLU A 39 -8.66 -5.15 -13.52
C GLU A 39 -9.30 -5.39 -12.15
N ILE A 40 -10.00 -4.39 -11.60
CA ILE A 40 -10.72 -4.57 -10.33
C ILE A 40 -11.88 -5.56 -10.47
N ASN A 41 -12.60 -5.55 -11.59
CA ASN A 41 -13.66 -6.53 -11.86
C ASN A 41 -13.09 -7.94 -12.00
N SER A 42 -11.94 -8.10 -12.65
CA SER A 42 -11.22 -9.37 -12.72
C SER A 42 -10.77 -9.86 -11.34
N LEU A 43 -10.27 -8.96 -10.48
CA LEU A 43 -9.89 -9.29 -9.11
C LEU A 43 -11.11 -9.70 -8.29
N LYS A 44 -12.22 -8.95 -8.38
CA LYS A 44 -13.48 -9.26 -7.73
C LYS A 44 -13.95 -10.68 -8.07
N SER A 45 -13.99 -11.02 -9.37
CA SER A 45 -14.40 -12.36 -9.80
C SER A 45 -13.51 -13.46 -9.22
N LYS A 46 -12.20 -13.23 -9.10
CA LYS A 46 -11.27 -14.19 -8.49
C LYS A 46 -11.50 -14.35 -6.99
N ALA A 47 -11.71 -13.24 -6.26
CA ALA A 47 -11.98 -13.28 -4.82
C ALA A 47 -13.31 -13.98 -4.51
N GLU A 48 -14.38 -13.68 -5.29
CA GLU A 48 -15.66 -14.33 -5.15
C GLU A 48 -15.60 -15.83 -5.48
N ALA A 49 -14.75 -16.24 -6.42
CA ALA A 49 -14.51 -17.67 -6.72
C ALA A 49 -13.78 -18.40 -5.57
N ILE A 50 -13.01 -17.68 -4.74
CA ILE A 50 -12.41 -18.21 -3.50
C ILE A 50 -13.48 -18.39 -2.41
N GLY A 51 -14.63 -17.68 -2.47
CA GLY A 51 -15.74 -17.78 -1.54
C GLY A 51 -15.87 -16.63 -0.55
N VAL A 52 -15.21 -15.50 -0.80
CA VAL A 52 -15.32 -14.27 0.00
C VAL A 52 -16.12 -13.20 -0.74
N ASN A 53 -16.66 -12.22 0.00
CA ASN A 53 -17.28 -11.06 -0.61
C ASN A 53 -16.22 -10.07 -1.08
N PHE A 54 -16.48 -9.37 -2.19
CA PHE A 54 -15.61 -8.31 -2.68
C PHE A 54 -16.41 -7.04 -2.98
N TYR A 55 -16.06 -5.96 -2.30
CA TYR A 55 -16.68 -4.64 -2.45
C TYR A 55 -15.67 -3.71 -3.14
N SER A 56 -15.97 -3.27 -4.36
CA SER A 56 -15.10 -2.38 -5.12
C SER A 56 -15.57 -0.93 -5.01
N TYR A 57 -14.63 -0.01 -4.73
CA TYR A 57 -14.89 1.42 -4.63
C TYR A 57 -13.95 2.18 -5.56
N LYS A 58 -14.54 3.04 -6.40
CA LYS A 58 -13.74 4.01 -7.14
C LYS A 58 -13.45 5.19 -6.21
N VAL A 59 -12.18 5.46 -5.94
CA VAL A 59 -11.73 6.56 -5.08
C VAL A 59 -10.48 7.18 -5.69
N ASP A 60 -10.54 8.48 -5.99
CA ASP A 60 -9.35 9.25 -6.33
C ASP A 60 -8.71 9.78 -5.05
N LEU A 61 -7.53 9.27 -4.73
CA LEU A 61 -6.79 9.67 -3.53
C LEU A 61 -6.17 11.08 -3.61
N LEU A 62 -6.26 11.74 -4.76
CA LEU A 62 -5.98 13.17 -4.87
C LEU A 62 -7.13 14.04 -4.32
N ASN A 63 -8.32 13.48 -4.17
CA ASN A 63 -9.53 14.17 -3.77
C ASN A 63 -9.95 13.79 -2.34
N GLU A 64 -9.76 14.69 -1.39
CA GLU A 64 -10.09 14.46 0.02
C GLU A 64 -11.60 14.23 0.25
N ASP A 65 -12.48 14.86 -0.53
CA ASP A 65 -13.92 14.65 -0.43
C ASP A 65 -14.31 13.21 -0.84
N GLU A 66 -13.65 12.65 -1.86
CA GLU A 66 -13.86 11.26 -2.24
C GLU A 66 -13.35 10.28 -1.15
N ILE A 67 -12.21 10.59 -0.52
CA ILE A 67 -11.69 9.81 0.61
C ILE A 67 -12.68 9.84 1.78
N ASN A 68 -13.13 11.02 2.17
CA ASN A 68 -14.08 11.20 3.27
C ASN A 68 -15.41 10.50 2.96
N GLY A 69 -15.94 10.67 1.76
CA GLY A 69 -17.18 10.00 1.33
C GLY A 69 -17.05 8.47 1.33
N PHE A 70 -15.89 7.93 0.93
CA PHE A 70 -15.58 6.51 1.05
C PHE A 70 -15.59 6.06 2.51
N CYS A 71 -14.87 6.75 3.40
CA CYS A 71 -14.82 6.41 4.82
C CYS A 71 -16.21 6.44 5.48
N ASP A 72 -17.02 7.44 5.16
CA ASP A 72 -18.39 7.55 5.66
C ASP A 72 -19.27 6.38 5.19
N ASP A 73 -19.10 5.95 3.94
CA ASP A 73 -19.83 4.79 3.40
C ASP A 73 -19.39 3.49 4.08
N ILE A 74 -18.10 3.32 4.34
CA ILE A 74 -17.56 2.17 5.08
C ILE A 74 -18.13 2.14 6.51
N LYS A 75 -18.09 3.24 7.25
CA LYS A 75 -18.64 3.33 8.62
C LYS A 75 -20.14 3.02 8.69
N ARG A 76 -20.89 3.33 7.62
CA ARG A 76 -22.32 2.99 7.56
C ARG A 76 -22.59 1.50 7.30
N LYS A 77 -21.71 0.83 6.57
CA LYS A 77 -21.93 -0.55 6.09
C LYS A 77 -21.25 -1.61 6.94
N PHE A 78 -20.15 -1.25 7.60
CA PHE A 78 -19.32 -2.19 8.33
C PHE A 78 -19.16 -1.72 9.79
N ASN A 79 -19.37 -2.63 10.74
CA ASN A 79 -19.22 -2.34 12.16
C ASN A 79 -17.76 -2.48 12.62
N ASN A 80 -16.96 -3.24 11.90
CA ASN A 80 -15.55 -3.46 12.22
C ASN A 80 -14.74 -3.68 10.94
N ILE A 81 -13.52 -3.15 10.91
CA ILE A 81 -12.49 -3.41 9.92
C ILE A 81 -11.29 -4.04 10.64
N ASP A 82 -10.89 -5.23 10.21
CA ASP A 82 -9.79 -5.97 10.84
C ASP A 82 -8.43 -5.57 10.28
N VAL A 83 -8.37 -5.20 8.99
CA VAL A 83 -7.12 -4.85 8.30
C VAL A 83 -7.32 -3.64 7.39
N LEU A 84 -6.41 -2.68 7.47
CA LEU A 84 -6.25 -1.59 6.48
C LEU A 84 -4.87 -1.65 5.86
N VAL A 85 -4.81 -1.84 4.53
CA VAL A 85 -3.55 -1.80 3.78
C VAL A 85 -3.52 -0.55 2.90
N ASN A 86 -2.70 0.42 3.27
CA ASN A 86 -2.38 1.59 2.45
C ASN A 86 -1.31 1.20 1.43
N ASN A 87 -1.76 0.72 0.27
CA ASN A 87 -0.90 0.26 -0.81
C ASN A 87 -0.85 1.21 -2.00
N ALA A 88 -1.92 1.95 -2.28
CA ALA A 88 -1.94 2.89 -3.41
C ALA A 88 -0.77 3.87 -3.34
N ALA A 89 -0.13 4.10 -4.47
CA ALA A 89 0.97 5.04 -4.59
C ALA A 89 0.97 5.73 -5.96
N LEU A 90 1.48 6.94 -5.98
CA LEU A 90 1.80 7.73 -7.17
C LEU A 90 3.32 7.94 -7.23
N SER A 91 3.90 7.69 -8.39
CA SER A 91 5.29 8.02 -8.70
C SER A 91 5.32 8.72 -10.07
N LEU A 92 6.04 9.81 -10.17
CA LEU A 92 6.22 10.59 -11.39
C LEU A 92 7.71 10.85 -11.58
N ASP A 93 8.32 10.14 -12.53
CA ASP A 93 9.75 10.23 -12.79
C ASP A 93 10.07 11.47 -13.61
N ASN A 94 10.71 12.45 -12.97
CA ASN A 94 11.16 13.68 -13.63
C ASN A 94 12.51 14.11 -13.12
N ASN A 95 13.32 14.76 -14.00
CA ASN A 95 14.55 15.39 -13.58
C ASN A 95 14.27 16.51 -12.55
N PHE A 96 15.19 16.74 -11.64
CA PHE A 96 15.05 17.75 -10.59
C PHE A 96 14.61 19.13 -11.09
N LYS A 97 15.16 19.59 -12.23
CA LYS A 97 14.85 20.92 -12.78
C LYS A 97 13.47 21.01 -13.43
N ASP A 98 12.93 19.86 -13.85
CA ASP A 98 11.63 19.77 -14.55
C ASP A 98 10.49 19.41 -13.59
N LYS A 99 10.82 18.96 -12.36
CA LYS A 99 9.88 18.59 -11.32
C LYS A 99 9.10 19.82 -10.84
N THR A 100 7.79 19.77 -10.96
CA THR A 100 6.90 20.87 -10.52
C THR A 100 6.47 20.71 -9.07
N THR A 101 6.10 21.83 -8.43
CA THR A 101 5.55 21.79 -7.07
C THR A 101 4.20 21.06 -7.02
N ASP A 102 3.41 21.08 -8.09
CA ASP A 102 2.13 20.40 -8.15
C ASP A 102 2.30 18.88 -8.27
N GLU A 103 3.29 18.39 -9.00
CA GLU A 103 3.67 16.97 -8.98
C GLU A 103 4.09 16.55 -7.57
N PHE A 104 4.95 17.35 -6.92
CA PHE A 104 5.41 17.08 -5.56
C PHE A 104 4.23 17.00 -4.56
N ARG A 105 3.30 17.96 -4.63
CA ARG A 105 2.08 17.95 -3.79
C ARG A 105 1.21 16.74 -4.07
N SER A 106 1.01 16.37 -5.33
CA SER A 106 0.19 15.23 -5.72
C SER A 106 0.75 13.92 -5.18
N ILE A 107 2.07 13.76 -5.22
CA ILE A 107 2.74 12.57 -4.66
C ILE A 107 2.60 12.53 -3.13
N LEU A 108 2.79 13.65 -2.44
CA LEU A 108 2.55 13.72 -0.99
C LEU A 108 1.08 13.45 -0.65
N GLN A 109 0.14 13.98 -1.44
CA GLN A 109 -1.28 13.76 -1.24
C GLN A 109 -1.62 12.27 -1.29
N VAL A 110 -1.23 11.57 -2.34
CA VAL A 110 -1.56 10.14 -2.52
C VAL A 110 -0.80 9.26 -1.55
N ASN A 111 0.51 9.49 -1.37
CA ASN A 111 1.39 8.53 -0.69
C ASN A 111 1.50 8.75 0.83
N LEU A 112 1.11 9.92 1.34
CA LEU A 112 1.28 10.28 2.75
C LEU A 112 0.00 10.82 3.38
N ILE A 113 -0.61 11.85 2.76
CA ILE A 113 -1.79 12.52 3.35
C ILE A 113 -3.01 11.59 3.29
N SER A 114 -3.23 10.91 2.16
CA SER A 114 -4.37 9.99 2.02
C SER A 114 -4.30 8.79 2.97
N PRO A 115 -3.15 8.10 3.17
CA PRO A 115 -3.01 7.14 4.26
C PRO A 115 -3.33 7.69 5.64
N PHE A 116 -2.86 8.91 5.96
CA PHE A 116 -3.20 9.57 7.22
C PHE A 116 -4.72 9.78 7.37
N LEU A 117 -5.39 10.33 6.34
CA LEU A 117 -6.84 10.55 6.35
C LEU A 117 -7.62 9.25 6.49
N LEU A 118 -7.22 8.20 5.79
CA LEU A 118 -7.87 6.88 5.90
C LEU A 118 -7.73 6.31 7.32
N ILE A 119 -6.54 6.37 7.90
CA ILE A 119 -6.30 5.91 9.28
C ILE A 119 -7.12 6.74 10.26
N GLN A 120 -7.06 8.08 10.18
CA GLN A 120 -7.79 8.98 11.06
C GLN A 120 -9.30 8.75 11.03
N ASN A 121 -9.85 8.53 9.83
CA ASN A 121 -11.28 8.32 9.66
C ASN A 121 -11.76 6.92 10.06
N LEU A 122 -10.93 5.88 9.93
CA LEU A 122 -11.36 4.49 10.08
C LEU A 122 -10.93 3.86 11.41
N CYS A 123 -9.99 4.43 12.16
CA CYS A 123 -9.46 3.83 13.39
C CYS A 123 -10.56 3.55 14.43
N ASP A 124 -11.61 4.36 14.50
CA ASP A 124 -12.73 4.18 15.43
C ASP A 124 -13.54 2.90 15.19
N ILE A 125 -13.46 2.31 14.00
CA ILE A 125 -14.11 1.04 13.65
C ILE A 125 -13.10 -0.10 13.43
N MET A 126 -11.88 0.05 13.97
CA MET A 126 -10.82 -0.96 13.91
C MET A 126 -10.50 -1.45 15.33
N ASP A 127 -11.43 -2.21 15.93
CA ASP A 127 -11.23 -2.77 17.25
C ASP A 127 -10.18 -3.90 17.21
N SER A 128 -8.99 -3.65 17.75
CA SER A 128 -7.82 -4.55 17.69
C SER A 128 -7.34 -4.90 16.28
N GLY A 129 -7.47 -3.97 15.34
CA GLY A 129 -7.11 -4.14 13.94
C GLY A 129 -5.61 -4.07 13.65
N VAL A 130 -5.28 -4.26 12.36
CA VAL A 130 -3.91 -4.12 11.85
C VAL A 130 -3.89 -3.12 10.69
N ILE A 131 -2.99 -2.16 10.75
CA ILE A 131 -2.73 -1.20 9.66
C ILE A 131 -1.35 -1.49 9.07
N ILE A 132 -1.29 -1.65 7.75
CA ILE A 132 -0.04 -1.88 7.02
C ILE A 132 0.12 -0.80 5.96
N ASN A 133 1.20 -0.05 6.07
CA ASN A 133 1.58 0.96 5.10
C ASN A 133 2.65 0.38 4.17
N ILE A 134 2.36 0.28 2.88
CA ILE A 134 3.35 -0.13 1.87
C ILE A 134 4.20 1.10 1.53
N SER A 135 5.40 1.13 2.12
CA SER A 135 6.40 2.15 1.88
C SER A 135 7.38 1.72 0.77
N SER A 136 8.65 2.01 0.93
CA SER A 136 9.74 1.65 0.02
C SER A 136 11.08 1.79 0.74
N THR A 137 12.09 1.07 0.30
CA THR A 137 13.49 1.32 0.69
C THR A 137 13.97 2.70 0.24
N ASP A 138 13.33 3.33 -0.75
CA ASP A 138 13.59 4.73 -1.14
C ASP A 138 13.29 5.73 0.00
N GLY A 139 12.41 5.36 0.92
CA GLY A 139 12.17 6.12 2.14
C GLY A 139 13.21 5.90 3.23
N ILE A 140 14.17 5.00 3.04
CA ILE A 140 15.21 4.63 4.01
C ILE A 140 16.61 4.98 3.50
N ASN A 141 17.08 4.31 2.43
CA ASN A 141 18.48 4.34 2.04
C ASN A 141 18.76 4.16 0.53
N THR A 142 17.78 3.90 -0.32
CA THR A 142 18.06 3.62 -1.74
C THR A 142 18.07 4.84 -2.65
N TYR A 143 17.48 5.94 -2.27
CA TYR A 143 17.50 7.26 -2.93
C TYR A 143 17.65 7.28 -4.45
N THR A 144 16.58 7.58 -5.19
CA THR A 144 16.61 7.71 -6.63
C THR A 144 16.68 9.16 -7.08
N ARG A 145 17.28 9.42 -8.26
CA ARG A 145 17.47 10.79 -8.77
C ARG A 145 16.19 11.39 -9.33
N LEU A 146 15.29 10.56 -9.85
CA LEU A 146 14.08 11.00 -10.54
C LEU A 146 12.86 11.11 -9.62
N ASN A 147 12.91 10.48 -8.44
CA ASN A 147 11.78 10.27 -7.53
C ASN A 147 11.98 10.87 -6.13
N MET A 148 12.62 12.02 -6.02
CA MET A 148 12.91 12.62 -4.71
C MET A 148 11.65 12.93 -3.88
N ASP A 149 10.56 13.27 -4.54
CA ASP A 149 9.24 13.50 -3.96
C ASP A 149 8.59 12.19 -3.48
N TYR A 150 8.71 11.12 -4.27
CA TYR A 150 8.31 9.78 -3.86
C TYR A 150 9.10 9.32 -2.65
N SER A 151 10.44 9.42 -2.69
CA SER A 151 11.31 9.06 -1.56
C SER A 151 10.94 9.85 -0.30
N ALA A 152 10.71 11.16 -0.41
CA ALA A 152 10.27 12.00 0.70
C ALA A 152 8.90 11.55 1.25
N SER A 153 7.94 11.21 0.38
CA SER A 153 6.62 10.71 0.78
C SER A 153 6.71 9.37 1.52
N LYS A 154 7.56 8.46 1.06
CA LYS A 154 7.75 7.14 1.67
C LYS A 154 8.51 7.21 3.00
N ALA A 155 9.49 8.11 3.12
CA ALA A 155 10.13 8.41 4.40
C ALA A 155 9.13 9.01 5.41
N GLY A 156 8.26 9.92 4.95
CA GLY A 156 7.16 10.46 5.73
C GLY A 156 6.19 9.37 6.22
N LEU A 157 5.82 8.44 5.34
CA LEU A 157 4.92 7.32 5.68
C LEU A 157 5.53 6.36 6.71
N ILE A 158 6.83 6.10 6.63
CA ILE A 158 7.59 5.33 7.63
C ILE A 158 7.53 6.03 9.00
N ASN A 159 7.80 7.33 9.04
CA ASN A 159 7.75 8.10 10.28
C ASN A 159 6.34 8.19 10.84
N LEU A 160 5.33 8.40 9.98
CA LEU A 160 3.91 8.41 10.34
C LEU A 160 3.50 7.08 10.99
N THR A 161 3.94 5.93 10.45
CA THR A 161 3.70 4.60 11.03
C THR A 161 4.20 4.53 12.47
N LYS A 162 5.43 4.96 12.73
CA LYS A 162 6.03 4.98 14.07
C LYS A 162 5.28 5.91 15.03
N SER A 163 4.91 7.10 14.55
CA SER A 163 4.24 8.09 15.39
C SER A 163 2.83 7.64 15.77
N LEU A 164 2.06 7.11 14.82
CA LEU A 164 0.70 6.64 15.06
C LEU A 164 0.67 5.36 15.91
N SER A 165 1.71 4.52 15.88
CA SER A 165 1.78 3.33 16.75
C SER A 165 1.88 3.68 18.23
N LEU A 166 2.31 4.89 18.57
CA LEU A 166 2.32 5.39 19.95
C LEU A 166 0.95 5.92 20.42
N GLU A 167 0.11 6.33 19.48
CA GLU A 167 -1.23 6.88 19.74
C GLU A 167 -2.31 5.81 19.71
N LEU A 168 -2.21 4.85 18.78
CA LEU A 168 -3.23 3.85 18.53
C LEU A 168 -2.89 2.53 19.26
N GLU A 169 -2.96 2.53 20.59
CA GLU A 169 -2.53 1.41 21.45
C GLU A 169 -3.21 0.07 21.14
N ASN A 170 -4.48 0.09 20.68
CA ASN A 170 -5.25 -1.11 20.36
C ASN A 170 -5.10 -1.59 18.91
N ILE A 171 -4.40 -0.83 18.06
CA ILE A 171 -4.21 -1.13 16.64
C ILE A 171 -2.72 -1.35 16.39
N ARG A 172 -2.37 -2.46 15.75
CA ARG A 172 -0.99 -2.72 15.37
C ARG A 172 -0.67 -2.03 14.02
N LEU A 173 0.37 -1.24 13.98
CA LEU A 173 0.80 -0.52 12.77
C LEU A 173 2.15 -1.03 12.30
N TYR A 174 2.24 -1.27 10.99
CA TYR A 174 3.48 -1.72 10.36
C TYR A 174 3.75 -0.96 9.07
N SER A 175 5.02 -0.80 8.73
CA SER A 175 5.42 -0.36 7.39
C SER A 175 6.23 -1.47 6.72
N ILE A 176 5.84 -1.87 5.53
CA ILE A 176 6.62 -2.75 4.65
C ILE A 176 7.37 -1.86 3.66
N CYS A 177 8.67 -2.07 3.53
CA CYS A 177 9.57 -1.30 2.67
C CYS A 177 10.24 -2.23 1.65
N PRO A 178 9.56 -2.56 0.54
CA PRO A 178 10.18 -3.37 -0.51
C PRO A 178 11.21 -2.56 -1.31
N ASN A 179 12.20 -3.26 -1.84
CA ASN A 179 12.97 -2.85 -3.00
C ASN A 179 12.10 -2.98 -4.27
N TRP A 180 12.72 -3.04 -5.47
CA TRP A 180 12.00 -3.14 -6.74
C TRP A 180 11.16 -4.42 -6.81
N VAL A 181 9.86 -4.25 -7.05
CA VAL A 181 8.86 -5.33 -7.14
C VAL A 181 8.43 -5.52 -8.59
N ASP A 182 8.31 -6.76 -9.06
CA ASP A 182 7.94 -7.12 -10.43
C ASP A 182 6.46 -6.81 -10.73
N THR A 183 6.16 -5.55 -10.96
CA THR A 183 4.82 -5.05 -11.32
C THR A 183 4.75 -4.66 -12.79
N GLU A 184 3.54 -4.52 -13.33
CA GLU A 184 3.33 -4.05 -14.70
C GLU A 184 4.06 -2.73 -14.98
N SER A 185 3.97 -1.76 -14.06
CA SER A 185 4.64 -0.45 -14.20
C SER A 185 6.16 -0.56 -14.25
N ILE A 186 6.76 -1.49 -13.50
CA ILE A 186 8.21 -1.72 -13.53
C ILE A 186 8.64 -2.41 -14.84
N ARG A 187 7.83 -3.33 -15.35
CA ARG A 187 8.09 -3.99 -16.65
C ARG A 187 7.99 -3.03 -17.84
N GLU A 188 7.23 -1.94 -17.73
CA GLU A 188 7.10 -0.88 -18.75
C GLU A 188 8.23 0.15 -18.69
N MET A 189 9.06 0.15 -17.62
CA MET A 189 10.21 1.05 -17.51
C MET A 189 11.31 0.73 -18.53
N ASN A 190 12.16 1.70 -18.79
CA ASN A 190 13.35 1.47 -19.59
C ASN A 190 14.24 0.40 -18.93
N SER A 191 14.50 -0.70 -19.65
CA SER A 191 15.19 -1.86 -19.11
C SER A 191 16.64 -1.59 -18.68
N ASP A 192 17.33 -0.65 -19.34
CA ASP A 192 18.71 -0.31 -19.02
C ASP A 192 18.76 0.55 -17.75
N TYR A 193 17.82 1.49 -17.61
CA TYR A 193 17.65 2.26 -16.37
C TYR A 193 17.33 1.35 -15.17
N LEU A 194 16.38 0.44 -15.33
CA LEU A 194 16.02 -0.50 -14.25
C LEU A 194 17.22 -1.37 -13.82
N LYS A 195 17.99 -1.90 -14.79
CA LYS A 195 19.20 -2.67 -14.49
C LYS A 195 20.27 -1.83 -13.78
N GLU A 196 20.47 -0.58 -14.20
CA GLU A 196 21.41 0.34 -13.57
C GLU A 196 21.02 0.59 -12.10
N GLU A 197 19.73 0.88 -11.85
CA GLU A 197 19.22 1.13 -10.51
C GLU A 197 19.28 -0.13 -9.61
N MET A 198 18.89 -1.30 -10.12
CA MET A 198 19.02 -2.57 -9.39
C MET A 198 20.49 -2.86 -9.04
N ASN A 199 21.41 -2.69 -9.98
CA ASN A 199 22.84 -2.86 -9.72
C ASN A 199 23.36 -1.87 -8.67
N ARG A 200 22.89 -0.61 -8.71
CA ARG A 200 23.29 0.44 -7.78
C ARG A 200 22.93 0.09 -6.32
N ILE A 201 21.79 -0.55 -6.11
CA ILE A 201 21.33 -0.98 -4.77
C ILE A 201 21.70 -2.43 -4.44
N GLY A 202 22.36 -3.14 -5.36
CA GLY A 202 22.77 -4.54 -5.17
C GLY A 202 21.66 -5.56 -5.32
N GLN A 203 20.47 -5.19 -5.84
CA GLN A 203 19.36 -6.12 -6.06
C GLN A 203 19.58 -6.93 -7.35
N LYS A 204 19.56 -8.25 -7.27
CA LYS A 204 19.81 -9.16 -8.40
C LYS A 204 18.55 -9.55 -9.16
N GLN A 205 17.43 -9.66 -8.46
CA GLN A 205 16.13 -10.01 -9.03
C GLN A 205 15.03 -9.15 -8.42
N LEU A 206 13.94 -8.97 -9.16
CA LEU A 206 12.76 -8.27 -8.66
C LEU A 206 12.04 -9.13 -7.61
N ILE A 207 11.50 -8.49 -6.59
CA ILE A 207 10.63 -9.14 -5.60
C ILE A 207 9.30 -9.47 -6.30
N GLU A 208 8.81 -10.68 -6.12
CA GLU A 208 7.48 -11.04 -6.63
C GLU A 208 6.37 -10.33 -5.83
N PRO A 209 5.33 -9.76 -6.46
CA PRO A 209 4.22 -9.12 -5.75
C PRO A 209 3.57 -10.02 -4.70
N LYS A 210 3.58 -11.33 -4.94
CA LYS A 210 3.07 -12.34 -4.01
C LYS A 210 3.87 -12.40 -2.71
N GLU A 211 5.19 -12.21 -2.75
CA GLU A 211 6.04 -12.19 -1.55
C GLU A 211 5.66 -11.03 -0.63
N VAL A 212 5.29 -9.87 -1.20
CA VAL A 212 4.76 -8.75 -0.42
C VAL A 212 3.42 -9.11 0.22
N GLY A 213 2.53 -9.79 -0.52
CA GLY A 213 1.26 -10.30 0.02
C GLY A 213 1.46 -11.28 1.17
N GLN A 214 2.41 -12.21 1.05
CA GLN A 214 2.77 -13.15 2.11
C GLN A 214 3.33 -12.42 3.34
N LYS A 215 4.16 -11.39 3.14
CA LYS A 215 4.69 -10.57 4.23
C LYS A 215 3.58 -9.80 4.97
N VAL A 216 2.55 -9.34 4.27
CA VAL A 216 1.35 -8.76 4.88
C VAL A 216 0.67 -9.80 5.79
N MET A 217 0.48 -11.03 5.32
CA MET A 217 -0.11 -12.11 6.15
C MET A 217 0.73 -12.44 7.38
N GLU A 218 2.05 -12.56 7.22
CA GLU A 218 2.97 -12.78 8.36
C GLU A 218 2.84 -11.70 9.44
N LEU A 219 2.67 -10.43 9.07
CA LEU A 219 2.50 -9.33 10.02
C LEU A 219 1.13 -9.34 10.70
N ILE A 220 0.08 -9.74 9.98
CA ILE A 220 -1.28 -9.86 10.54
C ILE A 220 -1.32 -10.98 11.59
N GLU A 221 -0.72 -12.12 11.30
CA GLU A 221 -0.73 -13.31 12.16
C GLU A 221 0.33 -13.24 13.28
N GLY A 222 1.41 -12.51 13.03
CA GLY A 222 2.56 -12.42 13.92
C GLY A 222 2.36 -11.50 15.13
N ASN A 223 3.39 -11.45 15.96
CA ASN A 223 3.44 -10.64 17.17
C ASN A 223 4.59 -9.63 17.14
N LEU A 224 4.92 -9.10 15.96
CA LEU A 224 5.93 -8.05 15.86
C LEU A 224 5.44 -6.80 16.59
N GLU A 225 6.35 -6.06 17.20
CA GLU A 225 6.03 -4.83 17.92
C GLU A 225 5.38 -3.79 16.98
N SER A 226 4.31 -3.13 17.44
CA SER A 226 3.66 -2.05 16.68
C SER A 226 4.64 -0.92 16.41
N GLY A 227 4.59 -0.31 15.22
CA GLY A 227 5.55 0.68 14.76
C GLY A 227 6.78 0.09 14.06
N SER A 228 6.87 -1.25 13.93
CA SER A 228 7.99 -1.89 13.24
C SER A 228 8.02 -1.59 11.76
N ILE A 229 9.24 -1.44 11.24
CA ILE A 229 9.55 -1.20 9.83
C ILE A 229 10.20 -2.46 9.26
N VAL A 230 9.53 -3.10 8.33
CA VAL A 230 9.96 -4.36 7.72
C VAL A 230 10.53 -4.08 6.34
N VAL A 231 11.84 -4.19 6.22
CA VAL A 231 12.53 -4.03 4.93
C VAL A 231 12.47 -5.36 4.19
N MET A 232 12.08 -5.32 2.92
CA MET A 232 12.13 -6.47 2.02
C MET A 232 13.24 -6.23 1.01
N GLU A 233 14.37 -6.80 1.29
CA GLU A 233 15.52 -6.90 0.40
C GLU A 233 15.63 -8.35 -0.08
N GLU A 234 16.31 -8.55 -1.21
CA GLU A 234 16.66 -9.89 -1.65
C GLU A 234 17.56 -10.55 -0.58
N ASN A 235 17.15 -11.69 -0.04
CA ASN A 235 18.00 -12.45 0.88
C ASN A 235 19.20 -12.98 0.08
N TYR A 236 20.37 -12.49 0.41
CA TYR A 236 21.64 -13.07 -0.05
C TYR A 236 21.94 -14.27 0.84
N ASP A 237 21.61 -15.46 0.35
CA ASP A 237 22.24 -16.70 0.82
C ASP A 237 23.63 -16.88 0.19
#